data_58ac509e13f52cd61a0296be6926199e
#
_entry.id   58ac509e13f52cd61a0296be6926199e
#
_cell.length_a   1.000
_cell.length_b   1.000
_cell.length_c   1.000
_cell.angle_alpha   90.00
_cell.angle_beta   90.00
_cell.angle_gamma   90.00
#
_symmetry.space_group_name_H-M   'P 1'
#
loop_
_entity.id
_entity.type
_entity.pdbx_description
1 polymer ?
#
loop_
_entity_poly.entity_id
_entity_poly.type
_entity_poly.pdbx_seq_one_letter_code
_entity_poly.pdbx_strand_id
1 'polypeptide(L)'
;DDNKYPGYKATLEKLLASHPNWNVKFLYTGLKFDSAVAGEAEVHGRNLVETSNSGEWVCSTCGTQLYDSGWYCASEKAIAYYMDPRNFFDEVNIFQFQDVNEYLDEACTLEGIKAKVKDTYLEKYADDIEKACRNTNVNPYYIIARLIQEQGNNGTQIGRGMDGGDGKTYYNPFNISANGTGWEQIYANALARAKKEGWDTMQKALEGGIGFCKDNWLENYQNTLYQNRFDIDSTNGTSLYTHQYMQNLMGAYSEAKTLQSMYKNTGKLDSEFTFIIPVYEEMDKTITPQPSNSSETYPINVATTGTNVLLRSGPSTSSNIIKTITDKGTVFLSIERGINSDWQKVVTPDGTIGYMSGKYLKQIDDVKTCDYKANVKTNDGYGCNVRIGPSTDVAKLTALAENAEVTVIDNSTYKNINGYDWYRIIISDGRQAFIPSKYLR
;
A
#
# COMPACT_ATOMS: atom_id res chain seq x y z
N ASP A 1 3.78 -25.29 2.83
CA ASP A 1 4.53 -25.65 4.03
C ASP A 1 4.84 -24.38 4.84
N ASP A 2 4.07 -24.15 5.92
CA ASP A 2 4.19 -22.97 6.80
C ASP A 2 5.57 -22.84 7.48
N ASN A 3 6.36 -23.91 7.53
CA ASN A 3 7.72 -23.84 8.05
C ASN A 3 8.68 -23.19 7.06
N LYS A 4 8.45 -23.42 5.76
CA LYS A 4 9.27 -22.82 4.67
C LYS A 4 8.71 -21.48 4.21
N TYR A 5 7.38 -21.33 4.22
CA TYR A 5 6.67 -20.15 3.73
C TYR A 5 5.63 -19.69 4.77
N PRO A 6 6.08 -19.03 5.85
CA PRO A 6 5.22 -18.71 6.98
C PRO A 6 4.16 -17.64 6.64
N GLY A 7 2.94 -17.84 7.17
CA GLY A 7 1.86 -16.85 7.11
C GLY A 7 1.05 -16.81 5.82
N TYR A 8 1.31 -17.68 4.85
CA TYR A 8 0.52 -17.75 3.62
C TYR A 8 -0.77 -18.58 3.80
N LYS A 9 -0.65 -19.74 4.43
CA LYS A 9 -1.69 -20.78 4.41
C LYS A 9 -2.99 -20.35 5.09
N ALA A 10 -2.94 -20.01 6.36
CA ALA A 10 -4.16 -19.83 7.17
C ALA A 10 -5.06 -18.68 6.65
N THR A 11 -4.45 -17.58 6.19
CA THR A 11 -5.20 -16.43 5.68
C THR A 11 -5.83 -16.74 4.32
N LEU A 12 -5.08 -17.39 3.42
CA LEU A 12 -5.58 -17.79 2.09
C LEU A 12 -6.68 -18.86 2.20
N GLU A 13 -6.51 -19.89 3.04
CA GLU A 13 -7.55 -20.92 3.26
C GLU A 13 -8.86 -20.29 3.74
N LYS A 14 -8.80 -19.35 4.68
CA LYS A 14 -9.99 -18.63 5.15
C LYS A 14 -10.65 -17.82 4.04
N LEU A 15 -9.87 -17.12 3.24
CA LEU A 15 -10.38 -16.30 2.13
C LEU A 15 -11.03 -17.18 1.05
N LEU A 16 -10.37 -18.26 0.63
CA LEU A 16 -10.89 -19.22 -0.34
C LEU A 16 -12.12 -19.97 0.13
N ALA A 17 -12.25 -20.22 1.44
CA ALA A 17 -13.45 -20.81 2.01
C ALA A 17 -14.68 -19.90 1.86
N SER A 18 -14.49 -18.57 1.84
CA SER A 18 -15.55 -17.59 1.59
C SER A 18 -15.86 -17.41 0.10
N HIS A 19 -14.93 -17.75 -0.78
CA HIS A 19 -15.02 -17.59 -2.23
C HIS A 19 -14.62 -18.89 -2.95
N PRO A 20 -15.49 -19.90 -3.00
CA PRO A 20 -15.13 -21.25 -3.47
C PRO A 20 -14.75 -21.35 -4.96
N ASN A 21 -15.07 -20.31 -5.74
CA ASN A 21 -14.71 -20.22 -7.16
C ASN A 21 -13.35 -19.51 -7.39
N TRP A 22 -12.72 -19.01 -6.31
CA TRP A 22 -11.41 -18.40 -6.42
C TRP A 22 -10.30 -19.45 -6.38
N ASN A 23 -9.34 -19.35 -7.30
CA ASN A 23 -8.20 -20.24 -7.43
C ASN A 23 -6.90 -19.52 -7.13
N VAL A 24 -5.97 -20.19 -6.45
CA VAL A 24 -4.64 -19.66 -6.17
C VAL A 24 -3.57 -20.51 -6.86
N LYS A 25 -2.69 -19.86 -7.59
CA LYS A 25 -1.44 -20.42 -8.10
C LYS A 25 -0.28 -19.73 -7.39
N PHE A 26 0.73 -20.48 -6.98
CA PHE A 26 1.92 -19.91 -6.35
C PHE A 26 3.03 -19.73 -7.38
N LEU A 27 3.56 -18.51 -7.46
CA LEU A 27 4.78 -18.19 -8.17
C LEU A 27 5.97 -18.29 -7.20
N TYR A 28 6.70 -19.38 -7.24
CA TYR A 28 7.92 -19.55 -6.45
C TYR A 28 9.05 -18.76 -7.11
N THR A 29 9.36 -17.58 -6.57
CA THR A 29 10.31 -16.64 -7.17
C THR A 29 11.76 -17.14 -7.11
N GLY A 30 12.09 -18.02 -6.15
CA GLY A 30 13.46 -18.43 -5.85
C GLY A 30 14.31 -17.31 -5.24
N LEU A 31 13.71 -16.17 -4.93
CA LEU A 31 14.38 -15.00 -4.36
C LEU A 31 14.19 -14.97 -2.85
N LYS A 32 15.26 -14.66 -2.12
CA LYS A 32 15.16 -14.31 -0.70
C LYS A 32 14.49 -12.97 -0.57
N PHE A 33 13.52 -12.83 0.35
CA PHE A 33 12.71 -11.64 0.48
C PHE A 33 13.54 -10.37 0.70
N ASP A 34 14.46 -10.39 1.67
CA ASP A 34 15.31 -9.22 1.97
C ASP A 34 16.20 -8.83 0.79
N SER A 35 16.69 -9.82 0.03
CA SER A 35 17.47 -9.57 -1.18
C SER A 35 16.64 -8.93 -2.29
N ALA A 36 15.38 -9.35 -2.42
CA ALA A 36 14.46 -8.77 -3.39
C ALA A 36 14.10 -7.32 -3.03
N VAL A 37 13.86 -7.05 -1.75
CA VAL A 37 13.62 -5.68 -1.27
C VAL A 37 14.84 -4.79 -1.51
N ALA A 38 16.05 -5.27 -1.19
CA ALA A 38 17.28 -4.53 -1.42
C ALA A 38 17.51 -4.26 -2.93
N GLY A 39 17.24 -5.23 -3.80
CA GLY A 39 17.32 -5.07 -5.25
C GLY A 39 16.34 -4.04 -5.80
N GLU A 40 15.09 -4.01 -5.30
CA GLU A 40 14.14 -2.96 -5.65
C GLU A 40 14.57 -1.57 -5.15
N ALA A 41 15.20 -1.49 -3.98
CA ALA A 41 15.65 -0.25 -3.37
C ALA A 41 16.98 0.29 -3.93
N GLU A 42 17.76 -0.51 -4.65
CA GLU A 42 19.11 -0.18 -5.13
C GLU A 42 19.18 1.12 -5.91
N VAL A 43 18.17 1.39 -6.74
CA VAL A 43 18.13 2.61 -7.57
C VAL A 43 17.17 3.62 -6.95
N HIS A 44 17.73 4.69 -6.38
CA HIS A 44 16.95 5.80 -5.83
C HIS A 44 16.03 6.43 -6.89
N GLY A 45 14.76 6.64 -6.55
CA GLY A 45 13.75 7.16 -7.47
C GLY A 45 13.04 6.10 -8.33
N ARG A 46 13.47 4.84 -8.31
CA ARG A 46 12.75 3.74 -8.97
C ARG A 46 11.39 3.49 -8.29
N ASN A 47 11.34 3.63 -6.98
CA ASN A 47 10.15 3.46 -6.15
C ASN A 47 9.80 4.79 -5.50
N LEU A 48 8.58 5.27 -5.73
CA LEU A 48 8.12 6.57 -5.27
C LEU A 48 6.89 6.45 -4.37
N VAL A 49 6.83 7.33 -3.37
CA VAL A 49 5.66 7.57 -2.52
C VAL A 49 5.24 9.03 -2.62
N GLU A 50 3.95 9.32 -2.44
CA GLU A 50 3.44 10.70 -2.48
C GLU A 50 4.07 11.57 -1.38
N THR A 51 4.19 12.86 -1.64
CA THR A 51 4.72 13.85 -0.67
C THR A 51 3.86 14.04 0.57
N SER A 52 2.65 13.47 0.60
CA SER A 52 1.82 13.34 1.80
C SER A 52 2.40 12.34 2.81
N ASN A 53 3.30 11.44 2.37
CA ASN A 53 4.00 10.49 3.22
C ASN A 53 5.24 11.13 3.86
N SER A 54 5.62 10.63 5.03
CA SER A 54 6.76 11.10 5.81
C SER A 54 7.37 9.96 6.64
N GLY A 55 8.40 10.26 7.42
CA GLY A 55 8.99 9.30 8.35
C GLY A 55 9.52 8.04 7.67
N GLU A 56 9.07 6.88 8.12
CA GLU A 56 9.55 5.59 7.63
C GLU A 56 9.15 5.26 6.18
N TRP A 57 8.25 6.04 5.58
CA TRP A 57 7.86 5.87 4.18
C TRP A 57 8.92 6.40 3.20
N VAL A 58 9.68 7.40 3.63
CA VAL A 58 10.59 8.15 2.77
C VAL A 58 12.02 7.66 2.95
N CYS A 59 12.74 7.51 1.83
CA CYS A 59 14.15 7.13 1.84
C CYS A 59 14.98 8.13 2.65
N SER A 60 15.69 7.66 3.68
CA SER A 60 16.49 8.51 4.55
C SER A 60 17.67 9.19 3.84
N THR A 61 18.20 8.56 2.79
CA THR A 61 19.31 9.11 1.98
C THR A 61 18.84 10.25 1.08
N CYS A 62 17.66 10.09 0.44
CA CYS A 62 17.10 11.10 -0.47
C CYS A 62 16.35 12.20 0.28
N GLY A 63 15.85 11.90 1.49
CA GLY A 63 15.02 12.83 2.26
C GLY A 63 13.83 13.33 1.45
N THR A 64 13.60 14.65 1.48
CA THR A 64 12.51 15.31 0.76
C THR A 64 12.88 15.78 -0.64
N GLN A 65 13.88 15.17 -1.27
CA GLN A 65 14.17 15.40 -2.68
C GLN A 65 12.99 14.95 -3.54
N LEU A 66 12.48 15.87 -4.38
CA LEU A 66 11.42 15.55 -5.34
C LEU A 66 12.01 14.84 -6.56
N TYR A 67 11.41 13.73 -6.95
CA TYR A 67 11.71 13.02 -8.19
C TYR A 67 10.79 13.44 -9.32
N ASP A 68 9.50 13.64 -9.00
CA ASP A 68 8.51 14.30 -9.83
C ASP A 68 7.68 15.24 -8.96
N SER A 69 6.88 16.10 -9.56
CA SER A 69 5.98 16.97 -8.80
C SER A 69 5.05 16.13 -7.93
N GLY A 70 5.23 16.19 -6.62
CA GLY A 70 4.42 15.45 -5.64
C GLY A 70 4.96 14.09 -5.19
N TRP A 71 6.22 13.69 -5.52
CA TRP A 71 6.77 12.38 -5.22
C TRP A 71 8.12 12.41 -4.52
N TYR A 72 8.27 11.59 -3.47
CA TYR A 72 9.53 11.29 -2.78
C TYR A 72 10.01 9.87 -3.09
N CYS A 73 11.32 9.64 -2.98
CA CYS A 73 11.88 8.29 -3.01
C CYS A 73 11.36 7.47 -1.83
N ALA A 74 10.86 6.27 -2.10
CA ALA A 74 10.40 5.34 -1.09
C ALA A 74 11.57 4.75 -0.28
N SER A 75 11.32 4.49 1.00
CA SER A 75 12.26 3.75 1.85
C SER A 75 12.22 2.25 1.57
N GLU A 76 13.27 1.52 1.99
CA GLU A 76 13.26 0.04 1.99
C GLU A 76 12.09 -0.53 2.80
N LYS A 77 11.70 0.10 3.92
CA LYS A 77 10.55 -0.32 4.73
C LYS A 77 9.23 -0.21 3.94
N ALA A 78 9.07 0.87 3.19
CA ALA A 78 7.90 1.05 2.34
C ALA A 78 7.86 0.03 1.20
N ILE A 79 9.00 -0.23 0.57
CA ILE A 79 9.15 -1.26 -0.47
C ILE A 79 8.82 -2.64 0.11
N ALA A 80 9.42 -3.01 1.24
CA ALA A 80 9.17 -4.28 1.91
C ALA A 80 7.69 -4.48 2.27
N TYR A 81 7.01 -3.44 2.75
CA TYR A 81 5.59 -3.52 3.07
C TYR A 81 4.73 -3.86 1.85
N TYR A 82 4.97 -3.20 0.70
CA TYR A 82 4.21 -3.47 -0.52
C TYR A 82 4.67 -4.72 -1.26
N MET A 83 5.91 -5.16 -1.07
CA MET A 83 6.40 -6.42 -1.64
C MET A 83 5.97 -7.65 -0.83
N ASP A 84 5.64 -7.53 0.47
CA ASP A 84 5.15 -8.66 1.26
C ASP A 84 3.70 -8.98 0.89
N PRO A 85 3.44 -10.04 0.10
CA PRO A 85 2.10 -10.32 -0.40
C PRO A 85 1.11 -10.67 0.72
N ARG A 86 1.59 -11.11 1.87
CA ARG A 86 0.78 -11.46 3.05
C ARG A 86 0.03 -10.27 3.65
N ASN A 87 0.49 -9.03 3.38
CA ASN A 87 -0.21 -7.82 3.78
C ASN A 87 -1.53 -7.59 3.04
N PHE A 88 -1.77 -8.35 1.96
CA PHE A 88 -2.84 -8.07 1.00
C PHE A 88 -3.76 -9.28 0.75
N PHE A 89 -3.78 -10.27 1.63
CA PHE A 89 -4.66 -11.44 1.55
C PHE A 89 -6.03 -11.15 2.16
N ASP A 90 -6.73 -10.19 1.59
CA ASP A 90 -8.12 -9.84 1.91
C ASP A 90 -8.96 -9.73 0.64
N GLU A 91 -10.28 -9.62 0.77
CA GLU A 91 -11.25 -9.61 -0.35
C GLU A 91 -11.06 -8.47 -1.36
N VAL A 92 -10.33 -7.42 -1.01
CA VAL A 92 -10.09 -6.26 -1.88
C VAL A 92 -8.70 -6.32 -2.49
N ASN A 93 -7.70 -6.46 -1.63
CA ASN A 93 -6.31 -6.26 -2.03
C ASN A 93 -5.72 -7.48 -2.74
N ILE A 94 -6.33 -8.68 -2.60
CA ILE A 94 -5.90 -9.88 -3.33
C ILE A 94 -5.99 -9.68 -4.85
N PHE A 95 -6.83 -8.76 -5.34
CA PHE A 95 -6.99 -8.49 -6.77
C PHE A 95 -5.74 -7.90 -7.42
N GLN A 96 -4.73 -7.46 -6.66
CA GLN A 96 -3.42 -7.14 -7.25
C GLN A 96 -2.69 -8.38 -7.80
N PHE A 97 -3.07 -9.55 -7.35
CA PHE A 97 -2.52 -10.84 -7.80
C PHE A 97 -3.41 -11.54 -8.84
N GLN A 98 -4.54 -10.93 -9.24
CA GLN A 98 -5.40 -11.52 -10.27
C GLN A 98 -4.63 -11.67 -11.59
N ASP A 99 -4.72 -12.85 -12.21
CA ASP A 99 -4.29 -13.05 -13.59
C ASP A 99 -5.20 -12.21 -14.51
N VAL A 100 -4.64 -11.21 -15.15
CA VAL A 100 -5.39 -10.27 -16.02
C VAL A 100 -5.13 -10.50 -17.51
N ASN A 101 -4.33 -11.51 -17.86
CA ASN A 101 -4.00 -11.87 -19.23
C ASN A 101 -5.08 -12.76 -19.89
N GLU A 102 -6.35 -12.53 -19.52
CA GLU A 102 -7.50 -13.24 -20.07
C GLU A 102 -8.76 -12.40 -19.99
N TYR A 103 -9.61 -12.46 -21.04
CA TYR A 103 -10.95 -11.87 -21.01
C TYR A 103 -11.92 -12.86 -20.33
N LEU A 104 -12.41 -12.51 -19.15
CA LEU A 104 -13.31 -13.35 -18.37
C LEU A 104 -14.78 -13.05 -18.73
N ASP A 105 -15.36 -13.78 -19.68
CA ASP A 105 -16.69 -13.54 -20.23
C ASP A 105 -17.81 -13.43 -19.19
N GLU A 106 -17.75 -14.26 -18.13
CA GLU A 106 -18.77 -14.25 -17.08
C GLU A 106 -18.60 -13.14 -16.04
N ALA A 107 -17.37 -12.66 -15.86
CA ALA A 107 -17.04 -11.64 -14.87
C ALA A 107 -17.02 -10.23 -15.46
N CYS A 108 -16.56 -10.09 -16.71
CA CYS A 108 -16.36 -8.82 -17.39
C CYS A 108 -17.51 -8.54 -18.36
N THR A 109 -18.53 -7.80 -17.91
CA THR A 109 -19.71 -7.50 -18.72
C THR A 109 -19.65 -6.10 -19.33
N LEU A 110 -20.26 -5.92 -20.51
CA LEU A 110 -20.39 -4.59 -21.13
C LEU A 110 -21.13 -3.60 -20.20
N GLU A 111 -22.12 -4.07 -19.43
CA GLU A 111 -22.82 -3.23 -18.43
C GLU A 111 -21.86 -2.76 -17.33
N GLY A 112 -20.99 -3.64 -16.86
CA GLY A 112 -19.95 -3.29 -15.89
C GLY A 112 -18.93 -2.27 -16.44
N ILE A 113 -18.52 -2.46 -17.71
CA ILE A 113 -17.67 -1.49 -18.42
C ILE A 113 -18.39 -0.13 -18.48
N LYS A 114 -19.63 -0.08 -18.98
CA LYS A 114 -20.44 1.15 -19.08
C LYS A 114 -20.63 1.84 -17.73
N ALA A 115 -20.92 1.07 -16.69
CA ALA A 115 -21.07 1.62 -15.34
C ALA A 115 -19.77 2.26 -14.82
N LYS A 116 -18.60 1.64 -15.12
CA LYS A 116 -17.30 2.14 -14.62
C LYS A 116 -16.82 3.37 -15.37
N VAL A 117 -17.01 3.42 -16.68
CA VAL A 117 -16.53 4.56 -17.49
C VAL A 117 -17.51 5.73 -17.52
N LYS A 118 -18.66 5.58 -16.89
CA LYS A 118 -19.68 6.64 -16.74
C LYS A 118 -19.04 7.86 -16.09
N ASP A 119 -19.41 9.03 -16.57
CA ASP A 119 -18.87 10.33 -16.13
C ASP A 119 -17.36 10.50 -16.32
N THR A 120 -16.74 9.66 -17.18
CA THR A 120 -15.34 9.79 -17.60
C THR A 120 -15.23 10.10 -19.09
N TYR A 121 -14.04 10.46 -19.54
CA TYR A 121 -13.76 10.66 -20.97
C TYR A 121 -13.95 9.37 -21.80
N LEU A 122 -13.95 8.21 -21.15
CA LEU A 122 -14.11 6.90 -21.77
C LEU A 122 -15.59 6.50 -21.99
N GLU A 123 -16.56 7.23 -21.41
CA GLU A 123 -17.96 6.83 -21.43
C GLU A 123 -18.50 6.49 -22.81
N LYS A 124 -18.22 7.33 -23.80
CA LYS A 124 -18.63 7.09 -25.20
C LYS A 124 -17.87 5.99 -25.93
N TYR A 125 -16.83 5.43 -25.31
CA TYR A 125 -15.98 4.40 -25.88
C TYR A 125 -16.12 3.03 -25.17
N ALA A 126 -17.17 2.83 -24.39
CA ALA A 126 -17.39 1.58 -23.66
C ALA A 126 -17.43 0.34 -24.58
N ASP A 127 -18.12 0.46 -25.71
CA ASP A 127 -18.22 -0.62 -26.71
C ASP A 127 -16.88 -0.85 -27.43
N ASP A 128 -16.10 0.21 -27.70
CA ASP A 128 -14.74 0.10 -28.24
C ASP A 128 -13.78 -0.62 -27.29
N ILE A 129 -13.88 -0.31 -25.98
CA ILE A 129 -13.07 -0.96 -24.92
C ILE A 129 -13.42 -2.46 -24.87
N GLU A 130 -14.70 -2.80 -24.80
CA GLU A 130 -15.14 -4.20 -24.76
C GLU A 130 -14.62 -4.96 -25.96
N LYS A 131 -14.82 -4.43 -27.17
CA LYS A 131 -14.38 -5.05 -28.41
C LYS A 131 -12.85 -5.19 -28.49
N ALA A 132 -12.09 -4.14 -28.13
CA ALA A 132 -10.63 -4.20 -28.13
C ALA A 132 -10.11 -5.25 -27.16
N CYS A 133 -10.66 -5.33 -25.95
CA CYS A 133 -10.27 -6.31 -24.95
C CYS A 133 -10.61 -7.75 -25.36
N ARG A 134 -11.77 -7.97 -26.01
CA ARG A 134 -12.10 -9.30 -26.59
C ARG A 134 -11.14 -9.69 -27.72
N ASN A 135 -10.86 -8.78 -28.66
CA ASN A 135 -9.99 -9.05 -29.80
C ASN A 135 -8.55 -9.38 -29.34
N THR A 136 -8.12 -8.80 -28.23
CA THR A 136 -6.78 -8.99 -27.68
C THR A 136 -6.72 -10.03 -26.56
N ASN A 137 -7.88 -10.54 -26.12
CA ASN A 137 -8.03 -11.46 -24.99
C ASN A 137 -7.37 -10.93 -23.71
N VAL A 138 -7.76 -9.72 -23.25
CA VAL A 138 -7.25 -9.09 -22.03
C VAL A 138 -8.42 -8.62 -21.17
N ASN A 139 -8.24 -8.65 -19.86
CA ASN A 139 -9.22 -8.21 -18.89
C ASN A 139 -9.58 -6.72 -19.08
N PRO A 140 -10.83 -6.35 -19.40
CA PRO A 140 -11.21 -4.97 -19.68
C PRO A 140 -11.15 -4.07 -18.42
N TYR A 141 -11.34 -4.64 -17.24
CA TYR A 141 -11.28 -3.85 -15.99
C TYR A 141 -9.86 -3.45 -15.65
N TYR A 142 -8.87 -4.32 -15.95
CA TYR A 142 -7.45 -3.96 -15.91
C TYR A 142 -7.15 -2.82 -16.88
N ILE A 143 -7.62 -2.89 -18.11
CA ILE A 143 -7.40 -1.84 -19.13
C ILE A 143 -8.04 -0.51 -18.68
N ILE A 144 -9.28 -0.52 -18.19
CA ILE A 144 -9.95 0.70 -17.70
C ILE A 144 -9.19 1.31 -16.52
N ALA A 145 -8.76 0.50 -15.55
CA ALA A 145 -7.95 0.98 -14.42
C ALA A 145 -6.69 1.68 -14.92
N ARG A 146 -5.99 1.08 -15.88
CA ARG A 146 -4.80 1.63 -16.52
C ARG A 146 -5.07 2.94 -17.26
N LEU A 147 -6.10 2.98 -18.10
CA LEU A 147 -6.47 4.19 -18.85
C LEU A 147 -6.84 5.36 -17.92
N ILE A 148 -7.52 5.10 -16.82
CA ILE A 148 -7.85 6.12 -15.82
C ILE A 148 -6.58 6.56 -15.07
N GLN A 149 -5.67 5.65 -14.75
CA GLN A 149 -4.38 5.97 -14.13
C GLN A 149 -3.55 6.89 -15.03
N GLU A 150 -3.50 6.62 -16.34
CA GLU A 150 -2.70 7.39 -17.31
C GLU A 150 -3.29 8.77 -17.63
N GLN A 151 -4.60 8.87 -17.71
CA GLN A 151 -5.27 10.04 -18.27
C GLN A 151 -6.13 10.81 -17.26
N GLY A 152 -6.39 10.23 -16.09
CA GLY A 152 -7.41 10.71 -15.16
C GLY A 152 -8.83 10.57 -15.68
N ASN A 153 -9.83 10.82 -14.84
CA ASN A 153 -11.25 10.67 -15.22
C ASN A 153 -11.65 11.60 -16.38
N ASN A 154 -11.10 12.81 -16.44
CA ASN A 154 -11.42 13.78 -17.47
C ASN A 154 -10.68 13.55 -18.79
N GLY A 155 -9.65 12.70 -18.78
CA GLY A 155 -8.74 12.50 -19.90
C GLY A 155 -7.91 13.73 -20.24
N THR A 156 -6.68 13.53 -20.70
CA THR A 156 -5.87 14.60 -21.32
C THR A 156 -6.23 14.76 -22.79
N GLN A 157 -5.68 15.76 -23.45
CA GLN A 157 -5.83 15.93 -24.89
C GLN A 157 -5.26 14.71 -25.66
N ILE A 158 -4.22 14.09 -25.16
CA ILE A 158 -3.62 12.88 -25.75
C ILE A 158 -4.60 11.71 -25.76
N GLY A 159 -5.34 11.52 -24.66
CA GLY A 159 -6.34 10.45 -24.55
C GLY A 159 -7.66 10.79 -25.24
N ARG A 160 -8.09 12.05 -25.25
CA ARG A 160 -9.38 12.46 -25.84
C ARG A 160 -9.34 12.66 -27.35
N GLY A 161 -8.17 12.86 -27.93
CA GLY A 161 -7.95 13.05 -29.36
C GLY A 161 -7.07 14.26 -29.68
N MET A 162 -6.08 14.04 -30.50
CA MET A 162 -5.09 15.00 -30.99
C MET A 162 -5.35 15.34 -32.44
N ASP A 163 -5.32 16.63 -32.78
CA ASP A 163 -5.39 17.06 -34.19
C ASP A 163 -4.10 16.65 -34.92
N GLY A 164 -4.26 15.86 -35.96
CA GLY A 164 -3.15 15.41 -36.79
C GLY A 164 -2.61 16.49 -37.75
N GLY A 165 -3.35 17.58 -38.01
CA GLY A 165 -3.00 18.57 -39.04
C GLY A 165 -3.18 18.02 -40.49
N ASP A 166 -3.66 16.79 -40.63
CA ASP A 166 -3.95 16.11 -41.90
C ASP A 166 -5.46 15.82 -42.09
N GLY A 167 -6.28 16.49 -41.27
CA GLY A 167 -7.74 16.32 -41.23
C GLY A 167 -8.19 15.11 -40.42
N LYS A 168 -7.29 14.40 -39.74
CA LYS A 168 -7.59 13.27 -38.88
C LYS A 168 -7.34 13.60 -37.40
N THR A 169 -8.10 12.92 -36.54
CA THR A 169 -7.87 12.89 -35.10
C THR A 169 -7.13 11.61 -34.75
N TYR A 170 -6.12 11.71 -33.90
CA TYR A 170 -5.33 10.59 -33.41
C TYR A 170 -5.46 10.44 -31.90
N TYR A 171 -5.36 9.22 -31.40
CA TYR A 171 -5.55 8.87 -29.97
C TYR A 171 -4.34 8.13 -29.44
N ASN A 172 -3.96 8.41 -28.19
CA ASN A 172 -2.91 7.66 -27.49
C ASN A 172 -3.24 7.53 -26.00
N PRO A 173 -4.33 6.83 -25.66
CA PRO A 173 -4.84 6.79 -24.29
C PRO A 173 -3.91 6.11 -23.28
N PHE A 174 -2.91 5.35 -23.73
CA PHE A 174 -1.89 4.71 -22.90
C PHE A 174 -0.61 5.55 -22.73
N ASN A 175 -0.55 6.79 -23.20
CA ASN A 175 0.64 7.65 -23.16
C ASN A 175 1.92 7.02 -23.75
N ILE A 176 1.79 6.08 -24.68
CA ILE A 176 2.94 5.38 -25.27
C ILE A 176 3.84 6.37 -26.00
N SER A 177 5.12 6.42 -25.60
CA SER A 177 6.12 7.39 -26.07
C SER A 177 5.77 8.86 -25.78
N ALA A 178 4.81 9.16 -24.92
CA ALA A 178 4.45 10.50 -24.48
C ALA A 178 5.45 11.01 -23.42
N ASN A 179 6.68 11.29 -23.84
CA ASN A 179 7.79 11.73 -22.99
C ASN A 179 8.40 13.02 -23.50
N GLY A 180 9.15 13.70 -22.65
CA GLY A 180 9.85 14.95 -23.03
C GLY A 180 9.85 15.99 -21.91
N THR A 181 10.48 17.12 -22.20
CA THR A 181 10.52 18.26 -21.28
C THR A 181 9.40 19.24 -21.63
N GLY A 182 8.35 19.25 -20.81
CA GLY A 182 7.18 20.11 -20.98
C GLY A 182 6.12 19.54 -21.92
N TRP A 183 4.91 20.10 -21.76
CA TRP A 183 3.70 19.59 -22.41
C TRP A 183 3.79 19.54 -23.95
N GLU A 184 4.36 20.54 -24.58
CA GLU A 184 4.46 20.62 -26.04
C GLU A 184 5.25 19.43 -26.64
N GLN A 185 6.36 19.08 -26.01
CA GLN A 185 7.18 17.95 -26.46
C GLN A 185 6.49 16.61 -26.19
N ILE A 186 5.88 16.45 -25.00
CA ILE A 186 5.10 15.25 -24.64
C ILE A 186 3.97 15.02 -25.65
N TYR A 187 3.21 16.09 -25.94
CA TYR A 187 2.11 16.04 -26.92
C TYR A 187 2.62 15.69 -28.33
N ALA A 188 3.68 16.34 -28.79
CA ALA A 188 4.25 16.09 -30.11
C ALA A 188 4.75 14.63 -30.26
N ASN A 189 5.41 14.09 -29.25
CA ASN A 189 5.89 12.72 -29.25
C ASN A 189 4.73 11.71 -29.21
N ALA A 190 3.70 11.97 -28.40
CA ALA A 190 2.49 11.16 -28.34
C ALA A 190 1.75 11.11 -29.69
N LEU A 191 1.61 12.29 -30.33
CA LEU A 191 0.99 12.40 -31.65
C LEU A 191 1.81 11.70 -32.73
N ALA A 192 3.13 11.87 -32.74
CA ALA A 192 4.03 11.19 -33.68
C ALA A 192 3.91 9.69 -33.56
N ARG A 193 3.85 9.15 -32.34
CA ARG A 193 3.62 7.73 -32.09
C ARG A 193 2.27 7.27 -32.65
N ALA A 194 1.18 7.99 -32.32
CA ALA A 194 -0.15 7.64 -32.77
C ALA A 194 -0.30 7.66 -34.31
N LYS A 195 0.34 8.64 -34.96
CA LYS A 195 0.39 8.70 -36.43
C LYS A 195 1.15 7.51 -37.05
N LYS A 196 2.31 7.19 -36.47
CA LYS A 196 3.14 6.06 -36.95
C LYS A 196 2.38 4.74 -36.87
N GLU A 197 1.62 4.53 -35.79
CA GLU A 197 0.83 3.30 -35.59
C GLU A 197 -0.55 3.35 -36.28
N GLY A 198 -0.95 4.49 -36.84
CA GLY A 198 -2.25 4.66 -37.50
C GLY A 198 -3.43 4.65 -36.55
N TRP A 199 -3.26 5.15 -35.31
CA TRP A 199 -4.29 5.23 -34.27
C TRP A 199 -5.24 6.42 -34.52
N ASP A 200 -5.92 6.40 -35.65
CA ASP A 200 -6.85 7.44 -36.12
C ASP A 200 -8.31 7.20 -35.66
N THR A 201 -8.53 6.17 -34.86
CA THR A 201 -9.77 5.91 -34.11
C THR A 201 -9.43 5.41 -32.71
N MET A 202 -10.36 5.59 -31.75
CA MET A 202 -10.16 5.08 -30.38
C MET A 202 -10.02 3.55 -30.39
N GLN A 203 -10.81 2.83 -31.20
CA GLN A 203 -10.71 1.37 -31.34
C GLN A 203 -9.29 0.93 -31.70
N LYS A 204 -8.68 1.54 -32.73
CA LYS A 204 -7.31 1.21 -33.13
C LYS A 204 -6.29 1.55 -32.05
N ALA A 205 -6.46 2.69 -31.38
CA ALA A 205 -5.57 3.10 -30.30
C ALA A 205 -5.67 2.18 -29.07
N LEU A 206 -6.88 1.68 -28.76
CA LEU A 206 -7.09 0.70 -27.70
C LEU A 206 -6.44 -0.65 -28.08
N GLU A 207 -6.73 -1.20 -29.26
CA GLU A 207 -6.12 -2.48 -29.70
C GLU A 207 -4.60 -2.39 -29.74
N GLY A 208 -4.05 -1.31 -30.30
CA GLY A 208 -2.59 -1.12 -30.37
C GLY A 208 -1.96 -0.91 -29.00
N GLY A 209 -2.63 -0.14 -28.13
CA GLY A 209 -2.15 0.10 -26.76
C GLY A 209 -2.21 -1.15 -25.88
N ILE A 210 -3.29 -1.95 -25.99
CA ILE A 210 -3.41 -3.24 -25.31
C ILE A 210 -2.34 -4.22 -25.82
N GLY A 211 -2.13 -4.28 -27.15
CA GLY A 211 -1.05 -5.06 -27.74
C GLY A 211 0.31 -4.69 -27.16
N PHE A 212 0.60 -3.39 -27.05
CA PHE A 212 1.82 -2.90 -26.42
C PHE A 212 1.94 -3.35 -24.94
N CYS A 213 0.84 -3.31 -24.17
CA CYS A 213 0.83 -3.81 -22.80
C CYS A 213 1.06 -5.32 -22.72
N LYS A 214 0.49 -6.09 -23.66
CA LYS A 214 0.72 -7.54 -23.73
C LYS A 214 2.18 -7.85 -24.01
N ASP A 215 2.73 -7.30 -25.09
CA ASP A 215 4.10 -7.57 -25.54
C ASP A 215 5.14 -7.20 -24.46
N ASN A 216 4.89 -6.12 -23.70
CA ASN A 216 5.85 -5.66 -22.71
C ASN A 216 5.67 -6.32 -21.34
N TRP A 217 4.45 -6.63 -20.91
CA TRP A 217 4.21 -7.14 -19.55
C TRP A 217 3.47 -8.48 -19.53
N LEU A 218 2.24 -8.55 -20.07
CA LEU A 218 1.35 -9.70 -19.84
C LEU A 218 1.88 -11.00 -20.47
N GLU A 219 2.46 -10.95 -21.65
CA GLU A 219 3.09 -12.10 -22.30
C GLU A 219 4.56 -12.29 -21.89
N ASN A 220 5.05 -11.39 -21.04
CA ASN A 220 6.40 -11.44 -20.48
C ASN A 220 6.38 -11.89 -18.99
N TYR A 221 5.48 -12.79 -18.64
CA TYR A 221 5.32 -13.36 -17.28
C TYR A 221 5.02 -12.35 -16.17
N GLN A 222 4.52 -11.17 -16.53
CA GLN A 222 4.06 -10.15 -15.59
C GLN A 222 2.52 -10.02 -15.68
N ASN A 223 1.82 -11.11 -15.43
CA ASN A 223 0.37 -11.26 -15.68
C ASN A 223 -0.51 -10.59 -14.63
N THR A 224 0.05 -10.07 -13.55
CA THR A 224 -0.70 -9.46 -12.44
C THR A 224 -0.28 -8.02 -12.24
N LEU A 225 -1.12 -7.21 -11.59
CA LEU A 225 -0.75 -5.85 -11.20
C LEU A 225 0.51 -5.83 -10.32
N TYR A 226 0.61 -6.81 -9.41
CA TYR A 226 1.79 -6.95 -8.55
C TYR A 226 3.05 -7.20 -9.39
N GLN A 227 3.02 -8.14 -10.35
CA GLN A 227 4.17 -8.42 -11.21
C GLN A 227 4.47 -7.27 -12.18
N ASN A 228 3.46 -6.52 -12.65
CA ASN A 228 3.69 -5.29 -13.40
C ASN A 228 4.44 -4.25 -12.56
N ARG A 229 4.20 -4.23 -11.23
CA ARG A 229 4.83 -3.27 -10.31
C ARG A 229 6.21 -3.73 -9.86
N PHE A 230 6.39 -5.05 -9.65
CA PHE A 230 7.63 -5.65 -9.16
C PHE A 230 8.10 -6.71 -10.15
N ASP A 231 9.20 -6.44 -10.83
CA ASP A 231 9.82 -7.37 -11.77
C ASP A 231 10.65 -8.41 -11.02
N ILE A 232 9.97 -9.48 -10.61
CA ILE A 232 10.49 -10.52 -9.71
C ILE A 232 10.63 -11.90 -10.36
N ASP A 233 10.35 -12.01 -11.65
CA ASP A 233 10.47 -13.28 -12.39
C ASP A 233 11.75 -13.28 -13.23
N SER A 234 12.73 -14.08 -12.81
CA SER A 234 14.02 -14.20 -13.52
C SER A 234 13.92 -14.88 -14.88
N THR A 235 12.75 -15.44 -15.24
CA THR A 235 12.54 -16.18 -16.49
C THR A 235 11.98 -15.32 -17.60
N ASN A 236 11.58 -14.08 -17.33
CA ASN A 236 10.95 -13.16 -18.29
C ASN A 236 11.94 -12.52 -19.28
N GLY A 237 13.23 -12.83 -19.21
CA GLY A 237 14.26 -12.33 -20.12
C GLY A 237 14.74 -10.90 -19.81
N THR A 238 14.21 -10.25 -18.77
CA THR A 238 14.70 -8.97 -18.26
C THR A 238 15.63 -9.17 -17.05
N SER A 239 16.37 -8.13 -16.68
CA SER A 239 17.06 -8.12 -15.41
C SER A 239 16.06 -7.84 -14.28
N LEU A 240 16.09 -8.62 -13.22
CA LEU A 240 15.21 -8.42 -12.06
C LEU A 240 15.17 -6.94 -11.62
N TYR A 241 14.00 -6.49 -11.19
CA TYR A 241 13.74 -5.14 -10.65
C TYR A 241 13.91 -3.99 -11.66
N THR A 242 13.95 -4.26 -12.96
CA THR A 242 14.20 -3.24 -14.00
C THR A 242 13.04 -3.00 -14.95
N HIS A 243 12.11 -3.93 -15.07
CA HIS A 243 11.00 -3.87 -16.02
C HIS A 243 9.65 -3.62 -15.32
N GLN A 244 9.55 -2.49 -14.64
CA GLN A 244 8.34 -2.06 -13.93
C GLN A 244 7.48 -1.17 -14.83
N TYR A 245 6.16 -1.31 -14.71
CA TYR A 245 5.23 -0.43 -15.41
C TYR A 245 5.25 1.01 -14.89
N MET A 246 5.29 1.19 -13.55
CA MET A 246 5.22 2.50 -12.91
C MET A 246 6.17 2.60 -11.71
N GLN A 247 6.50 3.86 -11.34
CA GLN A 247 7.32 4.15 -10.16
C GLN A 247 6.50 4.27 -8.87
N ASN A 248 5.18 4.57 -8.98
CA ASN A 248 4.29 4.67 -7.83
C ASN A 248 4.23 3.33 -7.08
N LEU A 249 4.75 3.32 -5.84
CA LEU A 249 4.80 2.11 -5.01
C LEU A 249 3.42 1.56 -4.67
N MET A 250 2.41 2.42 -4.56
CA MET A 250 1.02 2.05 -4.29
C MET A 250 0.23 1.64 -5.54
N GLY A 251 0.83 1.65 -6.73
CA GLY A 251 0.11 1.48 -7.99
C GLY A 251 -0.71 0.21 -8.04
N ALA A 252 -0.09 -0.96 -7.87
CA ALA A 252 -0.78 -2.25 -7.89
C ALA A 252 -1.93 -2.34 -6.85
N TYR A 253 -1.69 -1.84 -5.64
CA TYR A 253 -2.69 -1.77 -4.58
C TYR A 253 -3.89 -0.89 -4.95
N SER A 254 -3.66 0.27 -5.57
CA SER A 254 -4.73 1.20 -5.97
C SER A 254 -5.55 0.67 -7.15
N GLU A 255 -4.88 0.06 -8.13
CA GLU A 255 -5.54 -0.57 -9.27
C GLU A 255 -6.35 -1.80 -8.84
N ALA A 256 -5.87 -2.61 -7.88
CA ALA A 256 -6.59 -3.76 -7.33
C ALA A 256 -7.95 -3.38 -6.73
N LYS A 257 -8.02 -2.28 -5.98
CA LYS A 257 -9.28 -1.75 -5.45
C LYS A 257 -10.26 -1.39 -6.56
N THR A 258 -9.74 -0.84 -7.65
CA THR A 258 -10.55 -0.51 -8.82
C THR A 258 -11.11 -1.78 -9.47
N LEU A 259 -10.29 -2.80 -9.68
CA LEU A 259 -10.72 -4.09 -10.23
C LEU A 259 -11.81 -4.72 -9.35
N GLN A 260 -11.53 -4.90 -8.07
CA GLN A 260 -12.47 -5.49 -7.12
C GLN A 260 -13.81 -4.75 -7.10
N SER A 261 -13.78 -3.42 -7.09
CA SER A 261 -14.99 -2.61 -7.07
C SER A 261 -15.86 -2.82 -8.31
N MET A 262 -15.26 -3.03 -9.48
CA MET A 262 -15.99 -3.31 -10.70
C MET A 262 -16.73 -4.65 -10.64
N TYR A 263 -16.06 -5.71 -10.18
CA TYR A 263 -16.69 -7.02 -9.99
C TYR A 263 -17.79 -6.96 -8.92
N LYS A 264 -17.54 -6.28 -7.82
CA LYS A 264 -18.51 -6.12 -6.73
C LYS A 264 -19.76 -5.39 -7.19
N ASN A 265 -19.61 -4.27 -7.90
CA ASN A 265 -20.72 -3.43 -8.35
C ASN A 265 -21.58 -4.12 -9.41
N THR A 266 -21.05 -5.10 -10.11
CA THR A 266 -21.79 -5.91 -11.10
C THR A 266 -22.28 -7.24 -10.53
N GLY A 267 -22.08 -7.51 -9.22
CA GLY A 267 -22.47 -8.78 -8.59
C GLY A 267 -21.65 -9.97 -9.08
N LYS A 268 -20.43 -9.73 -9.56
CA LYS A 268 -19.54 -10.74 -10.15
C LYS A 268 -18.31 -11.09 -9.29
N LEU A 269 -18.33 -10.71 -8.01
CA LEU A 269 -17.20 -10.95 -7.12
C LEU A 269 -16.93 -12.44 -6.88
N ASP A 270 -17.95 -13.29 -7.01
CA ASP A 270 -17.84 -14.75 -6.85
C ASP A 270 -17.64 -15.50 -8.18
N SER A 271 -17.26 -14.79 -9.24
CA SER A 271 -16.84 -15.43 -10.50
C SER A 271 -15.55 -16.22 -10.32
N GLU A 272 -15.22 -17.06 -11.29
CA GLU A 272 -13.98 -17.81 -11.30
C GLU A 272 -12.79 -16.87 -11.56
N PHE A 273 -11.94 -16.69 -10.54
CA PHE A 273 -10.69 -15.92 -10.64
C PHE A 273 -9.49 -16.80 -10.34
N THR A 274 -8.38 -16.51 -11.01
CA THR A 274 -7.07 -17.06 -10.65
C THR A 274 -6.19 -15.95 -10.10
N PHE A 275 -5.62 -16.18 -8.90
CA PHE A 275 -4.66 -15.28 -8.26
C PHE A 275 -3.27 -15.91 -8.28
N ILE A 276 -2.29 -15.23 -8.84
CA ILE A 276 -0.90 -15.67 -8.91
C ILE A 276 -0.15 -15.01 -7.75
N ILE A 277 0.07 -15.76 -6.68
CA ILE A 277 0.66 -15.28 -5.44
C ILE A 277 2.18 -15.51 -5.47
N PRO A 278 3.01 -14.47 -5.41
CA PRO A 278 4.45 -14.63 -5.32
C PRO A 278 4.84 -15.19 -3.94
N VAL A 279 5.79 -16.10 -3.95
CA VAL A 279 6.33 -16.74 -2.75
C VAL A 279 7.83 -16.52 -2.74
N TYR A 280 8.31 -15.82 -1.71
CA TYR A 280 9.73 -15.56 -1.50
C TYR A 280 10.32 -16.56 -0.52
N GLU A 281 11.63 -16.77 -0.62
CA GLU A 281 12.39 -17.57 0.34
C GLU A 281 12.81 -16.73 1.55
N GLU A 282 13.05 -17.39 2.67
CA GLU A 282 13.56 -16.81 3.93
C GLU A 282 12.71 -15.65 4.48
N MET A 283 11.39 -15.67 4.25
CA MET A 283 10.49 -14.67 4.84
C MET A 283 10.38 -14.83 6.35
N ASP A 284 10.39 -13.71 7.06
CA ASP A 284 10.11 -13.69 8.49
C ASP A 284 8.72 -14.25 8.80
N LYS A 285 8.56 -14.91 9.96
CA LYS A 285 7.25 -15.34 10.46
C LYS A 285 6.30 -14.16 10.69
N THR A 286 6.85 -13.02 11.04
CA THR A 286 6.09 -11.78 11.20
C THR A 286 5.88 -11.11 9.86
N ILE A 287 4.63 -10.78 9.54
CA ILE A 287 4.29 -10.03 8.33
C ILE A 287 4.91 -8.63 8.42
N THR A 288 5.46 -8.15 7.33
CA THR A 288 6.10 -6.82 7.25
C THR A 288 5.16 -5.72 7.72
N PRO A 289 5.51 -4.95 8.74
CA PRO A 289 4.62 -3.91 9.26
C PRO A 289 4.52 -2.72 8.31
N GLN A 290 3.37 -2.06 8.33
CA GLN A 290 3.19 -0.80 7.60
C GLN A 290 4.14 0.26 8.16
N PRO A 291 4.87 1.01 7.32
CA PRO A 291 5.72 2.12 7.75
C PRO A 291 4.93 3.20 8.47
N SER A 292 5.58 3.84 9.42
CA SER A 292 5.01 4.98 10.14
C SER A 292 5.29 6.31 9.41
N ASN A 293 4.33 7.23 9.43
CA ASN A 293 4.49 8.59 8.91
C ASN A 293 5.40 9.49 9.75
N SER A 294 6.07 8.93 10.75
CA SER A 294 6.97 9.68 11.62
C SER A 294 8.40 9.18 11.53
N SER A 295 9.33 10.11 11.50
CA SER A 295 10.77 9.85 11.60
C SER A 295 11.23 9.59 13.04
N GLU A 296 10.34 9.66 14.01
CA GLU A 296 10.69 9.52 15.42
C GLU A 296 10.36 8.14 15.98
N THR A 297 11.23 7.68 16.86
CA THR A 297 11.07 6.41 17.57
C THR A 297 9.84 6.49 18.47
N TYR A 298 8.80 5.75 18.16
CA TYR A 298 7.64 5.64 19.02
C TYR A 298 7.83 4.59 20.09
N PRO A 299 7.15 4.71 21.18
CA PRO A 299 6.26 5.79 21.65
C PRO A 299 7.03 6.91 22.39
N ILE A 300 6.56 8.14 22.31
CA ILE A 300 7.13 9.27 23.08
C ILE A 300 6.12 9.92 24.01
N ASN A 301 6.59 10.52 25.09
CA ASN A 301 5.76 11.34 25.95
C ASN A 301 5.62 12.75 25.38
N VAL A 302 4.40 13.27 25.39
CA VAL A 302 4.06 14.65 25.04
C VAL A 302 3.20 15.27 26.12
N ALA A 303 3.31 16.57 26.32
CA ALA A 303 2.48 17.32 27.24
C ALA A 303 1.74 18.46 26.53
N THR A 304 0.53 18.79 26.99
CA THR A 304 -0.22 19.94 26.48
C THR A 304 0.47 21.25 26.78
N THR A 305 0.55 22.15 25.79
CA THR A 305 1.15 23.49 25.92
C THR A 305 0.14 24.56 26.31
N GLY A 306 -1.17 24.23 26.27
CA GLY A 306 -2.29 25.11 26.60
C GLY A 306 -3.37 24.41 27.44
N THR A 307 -4.41 25.15 27.76
CA THR A 307 -5.63 24.66 28.41
C THR A 307 -6.74 24.42 27.41
N ASN A 308 -7.73 23.60 27.76
CA ASN A 308 -8.88 23.24 26.92
C ASN A 308 -8.49 22.66 25.54
N VAL A 309 -7.41 21.89 25.48
CA VAL A 309 -6.97 21.20 24.27
C VAL A 309 -7.90 20.03 23.99
N LEU A 310 -8.31 19.87 22.74
CA LEU A 310 -9.32 18.89 22.33
C LEU A 310 -8.69 17.58 21.87
N LEU A 311 -9.10 16.49 22.50
CA LEU A 311 -8.88 15.13 22.00
C LEU A 311 -10.05 14.75 21.09
N ARG A 312 -9.77 14.35 19.86
CA ARG A 312 -10.78 14.09 18.81
C ARG A 312 -10.73 12.64 18.31
N SER A 313 -11.84 12.21 17.68
CA SER A 313 -11.97 10.87 17.09
C SER A 313 -11.21 10.70 15.76
N GLY A 314 -10.72 11.79 15.18
CA GLY A 314 -9.95 11.78 13.92
C GLY A 314 -9.04 12.99 13.80
N PRO A 315 -8.09 12.97 12.88
CA PRO A 315 -7.06 13.99 12.69
C PRO A 315 -7.58 15.21 11.89
N SER A 316 -8.64 15.84 12.39
CA SER A 316 -9.27 17.01 11.79
C SER A 316 -10.00 17.85 12.84
N THR A 317 -10.09 19.16 12.61
CA THR A 317 -10.89 20.08 13.42
C THR A 317 -12.40 19.82 13.30
N SER A 318 -12.84 19.15 12.25
CA SER A 318 -14.23 18.72 12.04
C SER A 318 -14.58 17.37 12.69
N SER A 319 -13.58 16.61 13.17
CA SER A 319 -13.82 15.35 13.87
C SER A 319 -14.46 15.54 15.23
N ASN A 320 -15.26 14.57 15.67
CA ASN A 320 -15.95 14.63 16.97
C ASN A 320 -14.96 14.78 18.13
N ILE A 321 -15.35 15.56 19.14
CA ILE A 321 -14.59 15.74 20.37
C ILE A 321 -14.87 14.52 21.26
N ILE A 322 -13.80 13.81 21.64
CA ILE A 322 -13.86 12.71 22.63
C ILE A 322 -13.77 13.29 24.04
N LYS A 323 -12.81 14.22 24.25
CA LYS A 323 -12.51 14.78 25.58
C LYS A 323 -11.90 16.18 25.44
N THR A 324 -12.21 17.07 26.38
CA THR A 324 -11.53 18.35 26.53
C THR A 324 -10.49 18.23 27.65
N ILE A 325 -9.25 18.56 27.37
CA ILE A 325 -8.14 18.52 28.32
C ILE A 325 -7.97 19.91 28.92
N THR A 326 -8.43 20.08 30.12
CA THR A 326 -8.51 21.40 30.80
C THR A 326 -7.17 21.95 31.25
N ASP A 327 -6.24 21.04 31.61
CA ASP A 327 -5.01 21.45 32.27
C ASP A 327 -3.82 21.45 31.31
N LYS A 328 -3.07 22.55 31.31
CA LYS A 328 -1.76 22.64 30.66
C LYS A 328 -0.77 21.69 31.34
N GLY A 329 0.06 21.03 30.55
CA GLY A 329 1.06 20.07 31.05
C GLY A 329 0.51 18.65 31.24
N THR A 330 -0.73 18.39 30.86
CA THR A 330 -1.28 17.02 30.89
C THR A 330 -0.48 16.12 29.92
N VAL A 331 0.00 14.99 30.46
CA VAL A 331 0.89 14.07 29.72
C VAL A 331 0.10 13.01 28.97
N PHE A 332 0.53 12.73 27.76
CA PHE A 332 0.01 11.69 26.86
C PHE A 332 1.16 10.90 26.25
N LEU A 333 0.85 9.71 25.79
CA LEU A 333 1.73 8.94 24.92
C LEU A 333 1.39 9.22 23.46
N SER A 334 2.28 9.84 22.73
CA SER A 334 2.15 9.97 21.27
C SER A 334 2.62 8.68 20.61
N ILE A 335 1.74 8.04 19.85
CA ILE A 335 1.98 6.76 19.18
C ILE A 335 2.04 6.87 17.65
N GLU A 336 1.69 8.05 17.11
CA GLU A 336 1.80 8.37 15.68
C GLU A 336 1.79 9.89 15.50
N ARG A 337 2.61 10.41 14.60
CA ARG A 337 2.78 11.84 14.34
C ARG A 337 2.69 12.20 12.87
N GLY A 338 2.56 13.50 12.59
CA GLY A 338 2.56 14.05 11.22
C GLY A 338 1.33 13.69 10.40
N ILE A 339 0.26 13.22 11.04
CA ILE A 339 -0.98 12.86 10.37
C ILE A 339 -1.64 14.17 9.89
N ASN A 340 -2.05 14.21 8.60
CA ASN A 340 -2.67 15.40 8.02
C ASN A 340 -1.95 16.71 8.43
N SER A 341 -0.65 16.76 8.18
CA SER A 341 0.31 17.84 8.40
C SER A 341 0.70 18.18 9.83
N ASP A 342 -0.11 17.95 10.86
CA ASP A 342 0.28 18.33 12.23
C ASP A 342 -0.49 17.57 13.34
N TRP A 343 -1.24 16.53 13.01
CA TRP A 343 -1.97 15.78 14.02
C TRP A 343 -1.12 14.65 14.60
N GLN A 344 -1.34 14.37 15.88
CA GLN A 344 -0.72 13.22 16.56
C GLN A 344 -1.82 12.31 17.10
N LYS A 345 -1.63 11.00 16.92
CA LYS A 345 -2.45 9.99 17.58
C LYS A 345 -1.87 9.75 18.95
N VAL A 346 -2.68 9.93 19.97
CA VAL A 346 -2.24 9.86 21.36
C VAL A 346 -3.05 8.84 22.15
N VAL A 347 -2.43 8.29 23.19
CA VAL A 347 -3.08 7.46 24.21
C VAL A 347 -2.99 8.18 25.54
N THR A 348 -4.13 8.34 26.19
CA THR A 348 -4.22 8.93 27.54
C THR A 348 -3.81 7.90 28.58
N PRO A 349 -3.48 8.30 29.82
CA PRO A 349 -3.19 7.36 30.91
C PRO A 349 -4.31 6.37 31.21
N ASP A 350 -5.57 6.74 30.95
CA ASP A 350 -6.75 5.86 31.08
C ASP A 350 -6.99 4.96 29.84
N GLY A 351 -6.11 4.99 28.85
CA GLY A 351 -6.18 4.15 27.66
C GLY A 351 -7.06 4.70 26.54
N THR A 352 -7.65 5.89 26.69
CA THR A 352 -8.44 6.50 25.60
C THR A 352 -7.51 6.88 24.44
N ILE A 353 -7.85 6.40 23.24
CA ILE A 353 -7.12 6.70 21.99
C ILE A 353 -7.85 7.82 21.26
N GLY A 354 -7.10 8.80 20.76
CA GLY A 354 -7.64 9.88 19.96
C GLY A 354 -6.56 10.69 19.27
N TYR A 355 -6.96 11.80 18.68
CA TYR A 355 -6.09 12.68 17.90
C TYR A 355 -6.05 14.08 18.50
N MET A 356 -4.86 14.65 18.58
CA MET A 356 -4.61 16.02 19.02
C MET A 356 -3.74 16.76 18.02
N SER A 357 -4.00 18.06 17.81
CA SER A 357 -3.12 18.87 16.96
C SER A 357 -1.76 19.04 17.64
N GLY A 358 -0.67 18.80 16.91
CA GLY A 358 0.70 18.92 17.39
C GLY A 358 1.06 20.35 17.84
N LYS A 359 0.35 21.38 17.35
CA LYS A 359 0.48 22.77 17.84
C LYS A 359 0.32 22.93 19.35
N TYR A 360 -0.45 22.03 19.95
CA TYR A 360 -0.77 22.06 21.39
C TYR A 360 -0.01 21.00 22.18
N LEU A 361 0.96 20.33 21.55
CA LEU A 361 1.76 19.29 22.18
C LEU A 361 3.25 19.65 22.14
N LYS A 362 3.92 19.36 23.22
CA LYS A 362 5.39 19.46 23.35
C LYS A 362 5.92 18.11 23.80
N GLN A 363 6.96 17.62 23.14
CA GLN A 363 7.69 16.46 23.60
C GLN A 363 8.32 16.73 24.96
N ILE A 364 8.27 15.75 25.81
CA ILE A 364 8.92 15.75 27.12
C ILE A 364 9.77 14.49 27.26
N ASP A 365 10.68 14.51 28.24
CA ASP A 365 11.51 13.34 28.54
C ASP A 365 10.65 12.13 28.93
N ASP A 366 11.20 10.94 28.71
CA ASP A 366 10.54 9.70 29.08
C ASP A 366 10.26 9.65 30.58
N VAL A 367 8.99 9.38 30.92
CA VAL A 367 8.59 9.09 32.29
C VAL A 367 9.06 7.69 32.62
N LYS A 368 10.09 7.56 33.45
CA LYS A 368 10.56 6.30 34.00
C LYS A 368 10.09 6.16 35.44
N THR A 369 9.38 5.07 35.70
CA THR A 369 8.96 4.73 37.08
C THR A 369 9.81 3.60 37.67
N CYS A 370 10.57 2.92 36.85
CA CYS A 370 11.47 1.83 37.24
C CYS A 370 12.56 1.60 36.15
N ASP A 371 13.52 0.74 36.46
CA ASP A 371 14.55 0.29 35.52
C ASP A 371 15.05 -1.09 35.98
N TYR A 372 14.55 -2.17 35.38
CA TYR A 372 14.97 -3.53 35.70
C TYR A 372 14.78 -4.48 34.50
N LYS A 373 15.55 -5.59 34.51
CA LYS A 373 15.42 -6.65 33.52
C LYS A 373 14.31 -7.62 33.88
N ALA A 374 13.59 -8.09 32.86
CA ALA A 374 12.58 -9.14 32.97
C ALA A 374 12.60 -10.02 31.72
N ASN A 375 12.08 -11.22 31.82
CA ASN A 375 11.96 -12.15 30.69
C ASN A 375 10.50 -12.34 30.30
N VAL A 376 10.26 -12.47 29.00
CA VAL A 376 8.95 -12.83 28.46
C VAL A 376 8.62 -14.26 28.86
N LYS A 377 7.46 -14.44 29.50
CA LYS A 377 6.92 -15.74 29.90
C LYS A 377 5.44 -15.84 29.57
N THR A 378 5.09 -16.80 28.74
CA THR A 378 3.71 -17.10 28.34
C THR A 378 3.32 -18.50 28.76
N ASN A 379 2.03 -18.74 28.96
CA ASN A 379 1.56 -20.05 29.41
C ASN A 379 1.69 -21.14 28.33
N ASP A 380 1.74 -20.72 27.07
CA ASP A 380 1.84 -21.59 25.90
C ASP A 380 3.28 -21.72 25.37
N GLY A 381 4.24 -20.93 25.89
CA GLY A 381 5.65 -20.98 25.49
C GLY A 381 5.98 -20.35 24.13
N TYR A 382 5.00 -19.70 23.47
CA TYR A 382 5.21 -19.13 22.13
C TYR A 382 5.68 -17.67 22.14
N GLY A 383 5.73 -17.02 23.31
CA GLY A 383 6.01 -15.60 23.42
C GLY A 383 4.80 -14.72 23.20
N CYS A 384 4.98 -13.43 23.06
CA CYS A 384 3.86 -12.51 22.96
C CYS A 384 4.13 -11.32 22.05
N ASN A 385 3.03 -10.70 21.60
CA ASN A 385 3.06 -9.45 20.83
C ASN A 385 3.32 -8.26 21.77
N VAL A 386 4.26 -7.40 21.39
CA VAL A 386 4.46 -6.08 22.00
C VAL A 386 3.96 -5.00 21.05
N ARG A 387 3.48 -3.89 21.62
CA ARG A 387 2.74 -2.87 20.87
C ARG A 387 3.36 -1.48 21.02
N ILE A 388 2.98 -0.57 20.11
CA ILE A 388 3.44 0.84 20.15
C ILE A 388 2.76 1.67 21.25
N GLY A 389 1.80 1.12 21.96
CA GLY A 389 1.10 1.77 23.05
C GLY A 389 0.40 0.76 23.97
N PRO A 390 -0.09 1.18 25.13
CA PRO A 390 -0.66 0.33 26.18
C PRO A 390 -2.12 -0.05 25.88
N SER A 391 -2.40 -0.68 24.75
CA SER A 391 -3.74 -1.11 24.36
C SER A 391 -3.69 -2.24 23.32
N THR A 392 -4.67 -3.13 23.33
CA THR A 392 -4.89 -4.10 22.26
C THR A 392 -5.34 -3.46 20.95
N ASP A 393 -5.83 -2.23 21.01
CA ASP A 393 -6.37 -1.48 19.86
C ASP A 393 -5.30 -0.66 19.11
N VAL A 394 -4.06 -0.65 19.62
CA VAL A 394 -2.93 -0.04 18.91
C VAL A 394 -2.12 -1.09 18.15
N ALA A 395 -1.38 -0.62 17.15
CA ALA A 395 -0.60 -1.50 16.29
C ALA A 395 0.42 -2.34 17.07
N LYS A 396 0.64 -3.56 16.62
CA LYS A 396 1.74 -4.41 17.04
C LYS A 396 3.05 -3.82 16.54
N LEU A 397 4.04 -3.70 17.42
CA LEU A 397 5.39 -3.33 17.03
C LEU A 397 6.19 -4.54 16.54
N THR A 398 6.17 -5.61 17.32
CA THR A 398 6.83 -6.89 17.00
C THR A 398 6.29 -8.02 17.90
N ALA A 399 6.78 -9.25 17.68
CA ALA A 399 6.61 -10.35 18.62
C ALA A 399 7.93 -10.60 19.35
N LEU A 400 7.85 -10.88 20.63
CA LEU A 400 8.97 -11.36 21.43
C LEU A 400 8.82 -12.85 21.69
N ALA A 401 9.91 -13.58 21.51
CA ALA A 401 9.96 -15.00 21.80
C ALA A 401 9.85 -15.26 23.31
N GLU A 402 9.45 -16.47 23.66
CA GLU A 402 9.55 -16.97 25.03
C GLU A 402 10.99 -16.81 25.54
N ASN A 403 11.16 -16.36 26.77
CA ASN A 403 12.42 -16.01 27.41
C ASN A 403 13.19 -14.80 26.84
N ALA A 404 12.63 -14.04 25.90
CA ALA A 404 13.27 -12.79 25.46
C ALA A 404 13.47 -11.85 26.64
N GLU A 405 14.69 -11.32 26.81
CA GLU A 405 15.01 -10.32 27.84
C GLU A 405 14.56 -8.94 27.39
N VAL A 406 13.94 -8.19 28.29
CA VAL A 406 13.55 -6.80 28.08
C VAL A 406 13.93 -5.96 29.31
N THR A 407 14.05 -4.64 29.12
CA THR A 407 14.19 -3.70 30.24
C THR A 407 12.85 -3.03 30.51
N VAL A 408 12.29 -3.19 31.69
CA VAL A 408 11.06 -2.50 32.12
C VAL A 408 11.41 -1.10 32.61
N ILE A 409 10.78 -0.07 32.03
CA ILE A 409 11.04 1.33 32.34
C ILE A 409 9.83 2.05 32.96
N ASP A 410 8.62 1.50 32.81
CA ASP A 410 7.43 1.95 33.50
C ASP A 410 6.49 0.78 33.78
N ASN A 411 6.17 0.57 35.05
CA ASN A 411 5.28 -0.50 35.52
C ASN A 411 4.07 0.01 36.31
N SER A 412 3.81 1.30 36.33
CA SER A 412 2.80 1.91 37.18
C SER A 412 1.76 2.78 36.47
N THR A 413 2.09 3.37 35.33
CA THR A 413 1.26 4.40 34.68
C THR A 413 0.01 3.83 34.01
N TYR A 414 0.12 2.70 33.30
CA TYR A 414 -0.93 2.18 32.41
C TYR A 414 -1.61 0.96 33.01
N LYS A 415 -2.69 1.19 33.77
CA LYS A 415 -3.40 0.16 34.52
C LYS A 415 -4.79 -0.12 33.98
N ASN A 416 -5.17 -1.41 33.98
CA ASN A 416 -6.50 -1.89 33.63
C ASN A 416 -7.01 -1.43 32.24
N ILE A 417 -6.11 -1.33 31.26
CA ILE A 417 -6.47 -0.97 29.89
C ILE A 417 -6.72 -2.25 29.10
N ASN A 418 -7.91 -2.41 28.50
CA ASN A 418 -8.38 -3.64 27.86
C ASN A 418 -8.21 -4.91 28.73
N GLY A 419 -8.37 -4.76 30.06
CA GLY A 419 -8.24 -5.85 31.02
C GLY A 419 -6.80 -6.23 31.39
N TYR A 420 -5.83 -5.41 31.05
CA TYR A 420 -4.41 -5.62 31.35
C TYR A 420 -3.77 -4.42 32.04
N ASP A 421 -2.81 -4.69 32.90
CA ASP A 421 -1.79 -3.73 33.29
C ASP A 421 -0.68 -3.80 32.25
N TRP A 422 -0.33 -2.67 31.66
CA TRP A 422 0.68 -2.59 30.62
C TRP A 422 1.98 -2.01 31.19
N TYR A 423 3.08 -2.68 30.86
CA TYR A 423 4.42 -2.20 31.20
C TYR A 423 5.10 -1.64 29.95
N ARG A 424 5.75 -0.48 30.11
CA ARG A 424 6.61 0.09 29.06
C ARG A 424 7.98 -0.54 29.17
N ILE A 425 8.49 -1.02 28.07
CA ILE A 425 9.74 -1.80 27.99
C ILE A 425 10.65 -1.24 26.92
N ILE A 426 11.94 -1.54 27.04
CA ILE A 426 12.92 -1.44 25.95
C ILE A 426 13.25 -2.86 25.51
N ILE A 427 13.13 -3.13 24.23
CA ILE A 427 13.45 -4.43 23.62
C ILE A 427 14.91 -4.46 23.13
N SER A 428 15.40 -5.62 22.68
CA SER A 428 16.82 -5.86 22.37
C SER A 428 17.43 -4.95 21.31
N ASP A 429 16.62 -4.39 20.40
CA ASP A 429 17.04 -3.44 19.37
C ASP A 429 16.98 -1.96 19.83
N GLY A 430 16.70 -1.72 21.11
CA GLY A 430 16.64 -0.38 21.72
C GLY A 430 15.29 0.33 21.56
N ARG A 431 14.32 -0.23 20.81
CA ARG A 431 12.99 0.38 20.66
C ARG A 431 12.18 0.23 21.95
N GLN A 432 11.33 1.22 22.18
CA GLN A 432 10.37 1.18 23.28
C GLN A 432 9.05 0.54 22.80
N ALA A 433 8.45 -0.25 23.67
CA ALA A 433 7.21 -0.98 23.39
C ALA A 433 6.37 -1.15 24.68
N PHE A 434 5.17 -1.67 24.52
CA PHE A 434 4.27 -2.02 25.63
C PHE A 434 3.94 -3.50 25.61
N ILE A 435 3.93 -4.10 26.80
CA ILE A 435 3.62 -5.51 27.01
C ILE A 435 2.65 -5.66 28.19
N PRO A 436 1.64 -6.55 28.14
CA PRO A 436 0.86 -6.89 29.32
C PRO A 436 1.74 -7.48 30.42
N SER A 437 1.64 -6.95 31.64
CA SER A 437 2.48 -7.34 32.77
C SER A 437 2.44 -8.84 33.09
N LYS A 438 1.33 -9.50 32.81
CA LYS A 438 1.15 -10.94 33.02
C LYS A 438 2.12 -11.82 32.21
N TYR A 439 2.75 -11.27 31.17
CA TYR A 439 3.73 -11.96 30.34
C TYR A 439 5.19 -11.66 30.72
N LEU A 440 5.43 -11.03 31.85
CA LEU A 440 6.78 -10.77 32.37
C LEU A 440 7.03 -11.50 33.68
N ARG A 441 8.26 -12.00 33.84
CA ARG A 441 8.79 -12.62 35.05
C ARG A 441 10.23 -12.16 35.28
#